data_6cf7daea319586f27085d2ffa1c05317
#
_entry.id   6cf7daea319586f27085d2ffa1c05317
#
_cell.length_a   1.000
_cell.length_b   1.000
_cell.length_c   1.000
_cell.angle_alpha   90.00
_cell.angle_beta   90.00
_cell.angle_gamma   90.00
#
_symmetry.space_group_name_H-M   'P 1'
#
loop_
_entity.id
_entity.type
_entity.pdbx_description
1 polymer ?
#
loop_
_entity_poly.entity_id
_entity_poly.type
_entity_poly.pdbx_seq_one_letter_code
_entity_poly.pdbx_strand_id
1 'polypeptide(L)'
;MKSQLTAIALDAADWGLIQDWAGQGLLPNLKRIIDQGTSFSLANYPLYRNENPWVSLLTGCFPDQTGYWTPLRFQSSGYRALDGGAYSFRPNKPFYAMVPGRRVTVFDIPHCGRLFPEADGVQVLGWGAHSPMGNGRSQPKKLFKQLRRRFGPHPAWRIQDRGTWWDNGRLQRLRSALLEGIGRRNRINLALLAEHPADLTLLAFSEIHIAGHHFWHLDDPGHPAFRRNQPPLADFLLEIYRATDRALGELLERLPADANLLVFSPEGGAANWCDLNSMIFLPELMFRWNFPGQALLAGSVQNDELPSLISQPRFNDWVQAVWHGYFACLPPNWLPRLFQELFRKAAAIPGCNFPFYVLRRLGELQWQPPVWYRPWWPRMKAFALPSYGDGYIRINLRGREPEGIVDPSEYEEVCLGIDAWLQRLRDPRTNRPLVYEVIRTREHLKTTEADRLPDADLVVLWQRQANDMAEEKTLGRLGPVPFWKSGSHQATGFVIGSGPDIPRRTASGQARVIDLAPTILDLLGIAPPGTLAGQPIFQ
;
A
#
# COMPACT_ATOMS: atom_id res chain seq x y z
N MET A 1 -30.17 -24.28 -6.08
CA MET A 1 -29.49 -23.15 -5.40
C MET A 1 -28.04 -23.18 -5.90
N LYS A 2 -27.42 -22.03 -6.23
CA LYS A 2 -26.00 -22.01 -6.56
C LYS A 2 -25.16 -22.45 -5.34
N SER A 3 -23.97 -22.97 -5.59
CA SER A 3 -23.05 -23.54 -4.59
C SER A 3 -22.57 -22.47 -3.60
N GLN A 4 -22.12 -22.91 -2.41
CA GLN A 4 -21.44 -22.01 -1.47
C GLN A 4 -20.17 -21.45 -2.10
N LEU A 5 -19.80 -20.23 -1.71
CA LEU A 5 -18.57 -19.56 -2.20
C LEU A 5 -17.63 -19.22 -1.04
N THR A 6 -16.42 -19.72 -1.13
CA THR A 6 -15.33 -19.28 -0.25
C THR A 6 -14.33 -18.45 -1.05
N ALA A 7 -14.11 -17.22 -0.64
CA ALA A 7 -13.18 -16.28 -1.24
C ALA A 7 -12.05 -15.96 -0.25
N ILE A 8 -10.82 -16.31 -0.60
CA ILE A 8 -9.64 -16.18 0.27
C ILE A 8 -8.66 -15.20 -0.37
N ALA A 9 -8.45 -14.08 0.30
CA ALA A 9 -7.48 -13.09 -0.12
C ALA A 9 -6.09 -13.38 0.44
N LEU A 10 -5.07 -13.31 -0.40
CA LEU A 10 -3.65 -13.30 -0.05
C LEU A 10 -3.14 -11.88 -0.26
N ASP A 11 -3.23 -11.04 0.77
CA ASP A 11 -2.99 -9.61 0.69
C ASP A 11 -1.58 -9.29 0.18
N ALA A 12 -1.49 -8.53 -0.92
CA ALA A 12 -0.27 -8.16 -1.62
C ALA A 12 0.64 -9.34 -2.02
N ALA A 13 0.07 -10.55 -2.23
CA ALA A 13 0.83 -11.68 -2.72
C ALA A 13 1.23 -11.48 -4.18
N ASP A 14 2.50 -11.78 -4.49
CA ASP A 14 3.02 -11.69 -5.84
C ASP A 14 2.67 -12.93 -6.67
N TRP A 15 2.05 -12.71 -7.84
CA TRP A 15 1.62 -13.78 -8.71
C TRP A 15 2.82 -14.52 -9.34
N GLY A 16 3.88 -13.82 -9.71
CA GLY A 16 5.09 -14.41 -10.27
C GLY A 16 5.78 -15.36 -9.28
N LEU A 17 5.98 -14.89 -8.03
CA LEU A 17 6.54 -15.72 -6.96
C LEU A 17 5.68 -16.97 -6.68
N ILE A 18 4.34 -16.82 -6.69
CA ILE A 18 3.44 -17.97 -6.51
C ILE A 18 3.63 -18.98 -7.65
N GLN A 19 3.66 -18.53 -8.90
CA GLN A 19 3.85 -19.42 -10.06
C GLN A 19 5.20 -20.14 -10.01
N ASP A 20 6.27 -19.39 -9.72
CA ASP A 20 7.62 -19.93 -9.65
C ASP A 20 7.77 -20.98 -8.52
N TRP A 21 7.32 -20.64 -7.31
CA TRP A 21 7.42 -21.55 -6.18
C TRP A 21 6.43 -22.73 -6.25
N ALA A 22 5.25 -22.54 -6.83
CA ALA A 22 4.33 -23.63 -7.11
C ALA A 22 4.90 -24.57 -8.17
N GLY A 23 5.52 -24.03 -9.23
CA GLY A 23 6.22 -24.79 -10.27
C GLY A 23 7.37 -25.64 -9.71
N GLN A 24 8.06 -25.14 -8.69
CA GLN A 24 9.13 -25.86 -7.97
C GLN A 24 8.57 -26.86 -6.92
N GLY A 25 7.25 -26.97 -6.75
CA GLY A 25 6.63 -27.86 -5.74
C GLY A 25 6.70 -27.32 -4.30
N LEU A 26 7.10 -26.06 -4.10
CA LEU A 26 7.26 -25.44 -2.78
C LEU A 26 5.94 -24.98 -2.17
N LEU A 27 4.89 -24.82 -3.00
CA LEU A 27 3.53 -24.41 -2.64
C LEU A 27 2.51 -25.41 -3.19
N PRO A 28 2.42 -26.63 -2.62
CA PRO A 28 1.65 -27.73 -3.21
C PRO A 28 0.14 -27.49 -3.24
N ASN A 29 -0.42 -26.76 -2.27
CA ASN A 29 -1.85 -26.47 -2.24
C ASN A 29 -2.24 -25.40 -3.26
N LEU A 30 -1.47 -24.33 -3.38
CA LEU A 30 -1.64 -23.32 -4.44
C LEU A 30 -1.43 -23.96 -5.82
N LYS A 31 -0.43 -24.83 -5.97
CA LYS A 31 -0.23 -25.59 -7.22
C LYS A 31 -1.48 -26.37 -7.59
N ARG A 32 -2.08 -27.10 -6.64
CA ARG A 32 -3.32 -27.85 -6.87
C ARG A 32 -4.47 -26.94 -7.30
N ILE A 33 -4.64 -25.77 -6.65
CA ILE A 33 -5.70 -24.82 -6.99
C ILE A 33 -5.48 -24.27 -8.42
N ILE A 34 -4.23 -23.92 -8.77
CA ILE A 34 -3.86 -23.43 -10.10
C ILE A 34 -4.16 -24.49 -11.17
N ASP A 35 -3.74 -25.72 -10.95
CA ASP A 35 -3.91 -26.82 -11.92
C ASP A 35 -5.38 -27.20 -12.12
N GLN A 36 -6.21 -27.06 -11.10
CA GLN A 36 -7.63 -27.41 -11.15
C GLN A 36 -8.55 -26.24 -11.53
N GLY A 37 -8.04 -25.00 -11.46
CA GLY A 37 -8.81 -23.79 -11.63
C GLY A 37 -8.57 -23.05 -12.93
N THR A 38 -9.08 -21.83 -12.96
CA THR A 38 -8.85 -20.83 -14.01
C THR A 38 -8.28 -19.58 -13.36
N SER A 39 -7.19 -19.04 -13.91
CA SER A 39 -6.51 -17.87 -13.35
C SER A 39 -6.59 -16.64 -14.27
N PHE A 40 -6.66 -15.46 -13.66
CA PHE A 40 -6.60 -14.16 -14.33
C PHE A 40 -5.65 -13.24 -13.59
N SER A 41 -4.92 -12.41 -14.35
CA SER A 41 -4.28 -11.22 -13.79
C SER A 41 -5.33 -10.13 -13.58
N LEU A 42 -5.19 -9.35 -12.50
CA LEU A 42 -6.11 -8.26 -12.16
C LEU A 42 -5.42 -6.92 -12.35
N ALA A 43 -5.89 -6.12 -13.30
CA ALA A 43 -5.43 -4.77 -13.51
C ALA A 43 -6.10 -3.80 -12.54
N ASN A 44 -5.32 -2.92 -11.94
CA ASN A 44 -5.80 -1.80 -11.13
C ASN A 44 -6.00 -0.54 -11.98
N TYR A 45 -6.60 0.48 -11.37
CA TYR A 45 -6.70 1.80 -11.98
C TYR A 45 -5.31 2.38 -12.24
N PRO A 46 -5.08 3.10 -13.35
CA PRO A 46 -3.73 3.57 -13.71
C PRO A 46 -3.17 4.64 -12.78
N LEU A 47 -4.02 5.35 -12.04
CA LEU A 47 -3.63 6.36 -11.05
C LEU A 47 -3.85 5.84 -9.63
N TYR A 48 -2.97 6.21 -8.69
CA TYR A 48 -3.07 5.77 -7.28
C TYR A 48 -3.11 4.24 -7.14
N ARG A 49 -2.29 3.56 -7.93
CA ARG A 49 -2.35 2.12 -8.20
C ARG A 49 -2.25 1.24 -6.96
N ASN A 50 -1.53 1.71 -5.94
CA ASN A 50 -1.20 0.95 -4.74
C ASN A 50 -1.98 1.44 -3.50
N GLU A 51 -2.91 2.37 -3.64
CA GLU A 51 -3.51 3.03 -2.48
C GLU A 51 -4.97 2.67 -2.24
N ASN A 52 -5.66 2.14 -3.27
CA ASN A 52 -7.07 1.81 -3.14
C ASN A 52 -7.54 0.49 -3.80
N PRO A 53 -6.68 -0.50 -4.09
CA PRO A 53 -7.12 -1.75 -4.73
C PRO A 53 -8.22 -2.47 -3.95
N TRP A 54 -8.13 -2.47 -2.62
CA TRP A 54 -9.14 -3.06 -1.75
C TRP A 54 -10.49 -2.35 -1.80
N VAL A 55 -10.51 -1.02 -1.84
CA VAL A 55 -11.78 -0.26 -1.96
C VAL A 55 -12.40 -0.51 -3.33
N SER A 56 -11.61 -0.51 -4.38
CA SER A 56 -12.05 -0.81 -5.74
C SER A 56 -12.64 -2.22 -5.86
N LEU A 57 -11.98 -3.23 -5.29
CA LEU A 57 -12.48 -4.60 -5.21
C LEU A 57 -13.80 -4.68 -4.43
N LEU A 58 -13.83 -4.12 -3.23
CA LEU A 58 -14.99 -4.23 -2.35
C LEU A 58 -16.23 -3.53 -2.91
N THR A 59 -16.04 -2.41 -3.60
CA THR A 59 -17.15 -1.62 -4.14
C THR A 59 -17.50 -1.97 -5.58
N GLY A 60 -16.62 -2.69 -6.31
CA GLY A 60 -16.75 -2.91 -7.75
C GLY A 60 -16.69 -1.62 -8.58
N CYS A 61 -16.07 -0.56 -8.02
CA CYS A 61 -15.97 0.77 -8.61
C CYS A 61 -14.55 1.31 -8.49
N PHE A 62 -14.08 2.01 -9.49
CA PHE A 62 -12.79 2.70 -9.45
C PHE A 62 -12.84 4.02 -8.66
N PRO A 63 -11.69 4.62 -8.32
CA PRO A 63 -11.62 5.85 -7.54
C PRO A 63 -12.34 7.04 -8.14
N ASP A 64 -12.37 7.18 -9.46
CA ASP A 64 -13.11 8.21 -10.21
C ASP A 64 -14.63 8.15 -10.02
N GLN A 65 -15.14 6.99 -9.58
CA GLN A 65 -16.56 6.78 -9.25
C GLN A 65 -16.83 6.93 -7.77
N THR A 66 -15.89 6.47 -6.91
CA THR A 66 -16.05 6.51 -5.46
C THR A 66 -15.62 7.86 -4.84
N GLY A 67 -14.80 8.65 -5.54
CA GLY A 67 -14.13 9.84 -5.01
C GLY A 67 -13.05 9.53 -3.96
N TYR A 68 -12.76 8.25 -3.72
CA TYR A 68 -11.74 7.83 -2.74
C TYR A 68 -10.47 7.38 -3.45
N TRP A 69 -9.45 8.24 -3.44
CA TRP A 69 -8.17 8.01 -4.12
C TRP A 69 -7.11 7.40 -3.20
N THR A 70 -7.02 7.89 -1.98
CA THR A 70 -5.96 7.55 -1.02
C THR A 70 -6.44 7.81 0.41
N PRO A 71 -5.95 7.06 1.41
CA PRO A 71 -6.14 7.43 2.81
C PRO A 71 -5.38 8.70 3.21
N LEU A 72 -4.39 9.14 2.43
CA LEU A 72 -3.62 10.35 2.67
C LEU A 72 -4.30 11.54 1.99
N ARG A 73 -5.02 12.35 2.76
CA ARG A 73 -5.83 13.47 2.23
C ARG A 73 -5.13 14.80 2.39
N PHE A 74 -5.23 15.64 1.36
CA PHE A 74 -4.82 17.03 1.45
C PHE A 74 -6.02 17.93 1.77
N GLN A 75 -5.88 18.74 2.80
CA GLN A 75 -6.84 19.78 3.18
C GLN A 75 -6.27 21.13 2.80
N SER A 76 -6.82 21.75 1.76
CA SER A 76 -6.35 23.04 1.23
C SER A 76 -6.47 24.17 2.26
N SER A 77 -7.56 24.24 3.04
CA SER A 77 -7.84 25.29 4.03
C SER A 77 -6.79 25.48 5.14
N GLY A 78 -5.60 25.02 4.99
CA GLY A 78 -4.49 25.19 5.95
C GLY A 78 -3.26 24.45 5.49
N TYR A 79 -3.22 24.04 4.23
CA TYR A 79 -2.13 23.26 3.65
C TYR A 79 -1.77 22.05 4.51
N ARG A 80 -2.79 21.27 4.94
CA ARG A 80 -2.59 20.16 5.84
C ARG A 80 -2.68 18.83 5.10
N ALA A 81 -1.77 17.92 5.41
CA ALA A 81 -1.85 16.53 5.02
C ALA A 81 -2.33 15.69 6.22
N LEU A 82 -3.41 14.96 6.05
CA LEU A 82 -4.11 14.25 7.10
C LEU A 82 -4.24 12.77 6.74
N ASP A 83 -4.21 11.92 7.75
CA ASP A 83 -4.72 10.57 7.62
C ASP A 83 -6.26 10.64 7.59
N GLY A 84 -6.81 10.54 6.39
CA GLY A 84 -8.25 10.57 6.13
C GLY A 84 -8.94 9.26 6.52
N GLY A 85 -8.17 8.23 6.89
CA GLY A 85 -8.67 6.93 7.28
C GLY A 85 -9.29 6.12 6.14
N ALA A 86 -9.99 5.07 6.53
CA ALA A 86 -10.66 4.17 5.59
C ALA A 86 -11.81 4.85 4.84
N TYR A 87 -12.08 4.35 3.64
CA TYR A 87 -13.29 4.71 2.89
C TYR A 87 -14.55 4.47 3.73
N SER A 88 -15.50 5.41 3.63
CA SER A 88 -16.74 5.34 4.41
C SER A 88 -17.74 4.30 3.90
N PHE A 89 -17.55 3.81 2.68
CA PHE A 89 -18.49 2.98 1.93
C PHE A 89 -19.88 3.62 1.83
N ARG A 90 -19.91 4.90 1.55
CA ARG A 90 -21.11 5.70 1.27
C ARG A 90 -20.84 6.61 0.06
N PRO A 91 -21.65 6.50 -1.00
CA PRO A 91 -22.80 5.62 -1.17
C PRO A 91 -22.45 4.16 -1.55
N ASN A 92 -21.23 3.87 -2.04
CA ASN A 92 -20.84 2.58 -2.57
C ASN A 92 -20.57 1.58 -1.45
N LYS A 93 -21.51 0.67 -1.18
CA LYS A 93 -21.34 -0.40 -0.19
C LYS A 93 -20.39 -1.49 -0.71
N PRO A 94 -19.75 -2.27 0.19
CA PRO A 94 -19.00 -3.44 -0.25
C PRO A 94 -19.96 -4.54 -0.73
N PHE A 95 -19.53 -5.32 -1.71
CA PHE A 95 -20.36 -6.35 -2.37
C PHE A 95 -20.98 -7.33 -1.37
N TYR A 96 -20.28 -7.72 -0.30
CA TYR A 96 -20.80 -8.64 0.68
C TYR A 96 -21.95 -8.07 1.56
N ALA A 97 -22.17 -6.75 1.51
CA ALA A 97 -23.35 -6.11 2.10
C ALA A 97 -24.51 -5.97 1.10
N MET A 98 -24.33 -6.45 -0.14
CA MET A 98 -25.33 -6.41 -1.22
C MET A 98 -25.86 -7.82 -1.56
N VAL A 99 -25.89 -8.75 -0.61
CA VAL A 99 -26.25 -10.15 -0.80
C VAL A 99 -27.56 -10.50 -0.05
N PRO A 100 -28.73 -10.00 -0.49
CA PRO A 100 -29.99 -10.20 0.22
C PRO A 100 -30.34 -11.69 0.34
N GLY A 101 -30.76 -12.11 1.54
CA GLY A 101 -31.14 -13.49 1.81
C GLY A 101 -29.97 -14.49 1.83
N ARG A 102 -28.72 -14.02 1.80
CA ARG A 102 -27.51 -14.84 1.93
C ARG A 102 -26.77 -14.52 3.21
N ARG A 103 -26.30 -15.57 3.88
CA ARG A 103 -25.45 -15.42 5.06
C ARG A 103 -23.99 -15.21 4.67
N VAL A 104 -23.31 -14.30 5.36
CA VAL A 104 -21.90 -14.00 5.13
C VAL A 104 -21.05 -14.28 6.37
N THR A 105 -19.83 -14.76 6.15
CA THR A 105 -18.76 -14.81 7.14
C THR A 105 -17.58 -14.01 6.60
N VAL A 106 -17.30 -12.86 7.22
CA VAL A 106 -16.23 -11.93 6.82
C VAL A 106 -15.20 -11.82 7.93
N PHE A 107 -13.94 -12.15 7.65
CA PHE A 107 -12.88 -12.06 8.63
C PHE A 107 -11.69 -11.26 8.12
N ASP A 108 -11.43 -10.14 8.81
CA ASP A 108 -10.19 -9.35 8.82
C ASP A 108 -9.77 -8.82 7.44
N ILE A 109 -10.75 -8.32 6.67
CA ILE A 109 -10.53 -7.74 5.35
C ILE A 109 -9.81 -6.40 5.49
N PRO A 110 -8.68 -6.19 4.78
CA PRO A 110 -7.96 -4.93 4.78
C PRO A 110 -8.81 -3.75 4.29
N HIS A 111 -8.45 -2.55 4.70
CA HIS A 111 -9.08 -1.27 4.31
C HIS A 111 -10.60 -1.18 4.56
N CYS A 112 -11.19 -2.14 5.29
CA CYS A 112 -12.58 -2.10 5.70
C CYS A 112 -12.69 -1.67 7.17
N GLY A 113 -13.01 -0.40 7.41
CA GLY A 113 -13.04 0.20 8.76
C GLY A 113 -14.39 0.14 9.47
N ARG A 114 -15.45 -0.41 8.85
CA ARG A 114 -16.80 -0.44 9.43
C ARG A 114 -17.52 -1.76 9.21
N LEU A 115 -18.49 -2.03 10.08
CA LEU A 115 -19.44 -3.15 9.96
C LEU A 115 -20.67 -2.71 9.16
N PHE A 116 -21.30 -3.66 8.49
CA PHE A 116 -22.52 -3.48 7.71
C PHE A 116 -23.65 -4.31 8.33
N PRO A 117 -24.51 -3.69 9.17
CA PRO A 117 -25.57 -4.41 9.88
C PRO A 117 -26.59 -5.09 8.96
N GLU A 118 -26.70 -4.62 7.73
CA GLU A 118 -27.56 -5.21 6.70
C GLU A 118 -27.05 -6.54 6.13
N ALA A 119 -25.76 -6.86 6.29
CA ALA A 119 -25.23 -8.16 5.93
C ALA A 119 -25.56 -9.19 7.03
N ASP A 120 -26.36 -10.20 6.68
CA ASP A 120 -26.68 -11.29 7.61
C ASP A 120 -25.47 -12.19 7.86
N GLY A 121 -25.24 -12.58 9.10
CA GLY A 121 -24.13 -13.45 9.50
C GLY A 121 -23.08 -12.78 10.37
N VAL A 122 -21.80 -13.08 10.15
CA VAL A 122 -20.72 -12.60 11.01
C VAL A 122 -19.70 -11.75 10.26
N GLN A 123 -19.25 -10.70 10.93
CA GLN A 123 -18.19 -9.82 10.44
C GLN A 123 -17.19 -9.57 11.58
N VAL A 124 -15.91 -9.77 11.33
CA VAL A 124 -14.84 -9.50 12.28
C VAL A 124 -13.75 -8.70 11.56
N LEU A 125 -13.43 -7.52 12.07
CA LEU A 125 -12.47 -6.60 11.46
C LEU A 125 -11.38 -6.18 12.46
N GLY A 126 -10.17 -5.95 11.98
CA GLY A 126 -9.07 -5.39 12.75
C GLY A 126 -8.46 -6.36 13.76
N TRP A 127 -8.43 -7.66 13.48
CA TRP A 127 -7.69 -8.64 14.27
C TRP A 127 -6.25 -8.76 13.81
N GLY A 128 -6.00 -8.67 12.51
CA GLY A 128 -4.70 -8.88 11.88
C GLY A 128 -3.71 -7.75 12.06
N ALA A 129 -2.56 -7.94 11.47
CA ALA A 129 -1.44 -7.02 11.60
C ALA A 129 -1.51 -5.86 10.60
N HIS A 130 -2.04 -6.07 9.38
CA HIS A 130 -2.04 -5.03 8.35
C HIS A 130 -3.22 -4.06 8.49
N SER A 131 -2.88 -2.78 8.39
CA SER A 131 -3.82 -1.66 8.27
C SER A 131 -5.08 -1.80 9.13
N PRO A 132 -4.94 -1.89 10.45
CA PRO A 132 -6.09 -1.91 11.32
C PRO A 132 -6.72 -0.52 11.30
N MET A 133 -7.73 -0.34 10.47
CA MET A 133 -8.52 0.88 10.43
C MET A 133 -9.30 1.04 11.73
N GLY A 134 -8.59 1.30 12.82
CA GLY A 134 -9.13 1.50 14.16
C GLY A 134 -9.14 0.27 15.05
N ASN A 135 -9.88 0.34 16.17
CA ASN A 135 -10.02 -0.76 17.12
C ASN A 135 -10.80 -1.91 16.52
N GLY A 136 -10.38 -3.14 16.80
CA GLY A 136 -11.06 -4.36 16.36
C GLY A 136 -12.53 -4.38 16.75
N ARG A 137 -13.39 -4.81 15.84
CA ARG A 137 -14.84 -4.82 15.98
C ARG A 137 -15.47 -6.04 15.33
N SER A 138 -16.70 -6.38 15.73
CA SER A 138 -17.43 -7.50 15.14
C SER A 138 -18.94 -7.33 15.21
N GLN A 139 -19.60 -8.04 14.33
CA GLN A 139 -21.02 -8.38 14.38
C GLN A 139 -21.11 -9.91 14.40
N PRO A 140 -21.67 -10.54 15.46
CA PRO A 140 -22.18 -9.96 16.73
C PRO A 140 -21.08 -9.25 17.56
N LYS A 141 -21.45 -8.23 18.33
CA LYS A 141 -20.51 -7.36 19.09
C LYS A 141 -19.51 -8.11 19.99
N LYS A 142 -19.87 -9.27 20.53
CA LYS A 142 -19.04 -10.04 21.46
C LYS A 142 -17.99 -10.92 20.74
N LEU A 143 -18.17 -11.21 19.45
CA LEU A 143 -17.39 -12.21 18.72
C LEU A 143 -15.90 -11.83 18.67
N PHE A 144 -15.54 -10.59 18.37
CA PHE A 144 -14.14 -10.14 18.36
C PHE A 144 -13.43 -10.43 19.70
N LYS A 145 -14.10 -10.11 20.82
CA LYS A 145 -13.54 -10.35 22.17
C LYS A 145 -13.44 -11.85 22.48
N GLN A 146 -14.39 -12.66 22.02
CA GLN A 146 -14.37 -14.12 22.18
C GLN A 146 -13.21 -14.73 21.41
N LEU A 147 -13.03 -14.36 20.14
CA LEU A 147 -11.90 -14.82 19.31
C LEU A 147 -10.55 -14.42 19.91
N ARG A 148 -10.40 -13.16 20.33
CA ARG A 148 -9.15 -12.72 21.00
C ARG A 148 -8.87 -13.45 22.32
N ARG A 149 -9.91 -13.82 23.06
CA ARG A 149 -9.76 -14.58 24.31
C ARG A 149 -9.34 -16.02 24.01
N ARG A 150 -9.92 -16.65 22.97
CA ARG A 150 -9.69 -18.05 22.62
C ARG A 150 -8.35 -18.26 21.88
N PHE A 151 -7.99 -17.36 20.97
CA PHE A 151 -6.83 -17.53 20.05
C PHE A 151 -5.71 -16.51 20.28
N GLY A 152 -5.94 -15.51 21.11
CA GLY A 152 -5.00 -14.41 21.35
C GLY A 152 -5.07 -13.27 20.34
N PRO A 153 -4.33 -12.17 20.57
CA PRO A 153 -4.14 -11.10 19.60
C PRO A 153 -3.15 -11.53 18.51
N HIS A 154 -3.10 -10.78 17.41
CA HIS A 154 -2.09 -11.01 16.38
C HIS A 154 -0.68 -10.73 16.93
N PRO A 155 0.29 -11.66 16.79
CA PRO A 155 1.60 -11.52 17.41
C PRO A 155 2.44 -10.36 16.86
N ALA A 156 2.33 -10.04 15.57
CA ALA A 156 3.08 -8.98 14.93
C ALA A 156 2.51 -7.56 15.16
N TRP A 157 1.36 -7.41 15.79
CA TRP A 157 0.63 -6.14 15.96
C TRP A 157 1.49 -4.94 16.40
N ARG A 158 2.49 -5.16 17.25
CA ARG A 158 3.32 -4.09 17.83
C ARG A 158 4.63 -3.86 17.10
N ILE A 159 5.04 -4.77 16.21
CA ILE A 159 6.37 -4.78 15.61
C ILE A 159 6.37 -4.63 14.09
N GLN A 160 5.23 -4.78 13.42
CA GLN A 160 5.12 -4.76 11.96
C GLN A 160 5.60 -3.44 11.32
N ASP A 161 5.20 -2.29 11.90
CA ASP A 161 5.50 -0.97 11.34
C ASP A 161 6.72 -0.29 11.96
N ARG A 162 7.43 -1.00 12.85
CA ARG A 162 8.57 -0.43 13.58
C ARG A 162 9.88 -1.03 13.13
N GLY A 163 10.91 -0.18 13.06
CA GLY A 163 12.29 -0.58 12.77
C GLY A 163 12.56 -0.71 11.26
N THR A 164 13.73 -1.21 10.95
CA THR A 164 14.34 -1.15 9.64
C THR A 164 14.64 -2.54 9.08
N TRP A 165 14.80 -2.64 7.76
CA TRP A 165 15.12 -3.90 7.07
C TRP A 165 16.56 -4.39 7.33
N TRP A 166 17.45 -3.56 7.86
CA TRP A 166 18.85 -3.91 8.20
C TRP A 166 19.05 -4.40 9.64
N ASP A 167 18.02 -4.40 10.49
CA ASP A 167 18.06 -4.99 11.84
C ASP A 167 17.70 -6.48 11.78
N ASN A 168 18.72 -7.32 11.66
CA ASN A 168 18.56 -8.78 11.55
C ASN A 168 17.80 -9.38 12.74
N GLY A 169 18.05 -8.91 13.97
CA GLY A 169 17.34 -9.41 15.16
C GLY A 169 15.85 -9.07 15.13
N ARG A 170 15.51 -7.90 14.63
CA ARG A 170 14.12 -7.52 14.39
C ARG A 170 13.47 -8.38 13.30
N LEU A 171 14.16 -8.61 12.17
CA LEU A 171 13.62 -9.43 11.09
C LEU A 171 13.31 -10.85 11.56
N GLN A 172 14.18 -11.46 12.38
CA GLN A 172 13.92 -12.77 12.99
C GLN A 172 12.70 -12.77 13.92
N ARG A 173 12.56 -11.75 14.78
CA ARG A 173 11.37 -11.60 15.63
C ARG A 173 10.10 -11.40 14.83
N LEU A 174 10.16 -10.60 13.77
CA LEU A 174 9.02 -10.36 12.88
C LEU A 174 8.62 -11.65 12.16
N ARG A 175 9.57 -12.40 11.59
CA ARG A 175 9.33 -13.71 10.98
C ARG A 175 8.59 -14.66 11.92
N SER A 176 9.11 -14.84 13.14
CA SER A 176 8.48 -15.72 14.13
C SER A 176 7.05 -15.26 14.47
N ALA A 177 6.83 -13.96 14.62
CA ALA A 177 5.51 -13.40 14.90
C ALA A 177 4.52 -13.56 13.72
N LEU A 178 4.99 -13.47 12.47
CA LEU A 178 4.14 -13.67 11.30
C LEU A 178 3.76 -15.15 11.14
N LEU A 179 4.70 -16.09 11.31
CA LEU A 179 4.43 -17.52 11.27
C LEU A 179 3.42 -17.93 12.35
N GLU A 180 3.59 -17.43 13.57
CA GLU A 180 2.60 -17.64 14.64
C GLU A 180 1.26 -16.97 14.31
N GLY A 181 1.27 -15.78 13.69
CA GLY A 181 0.10 -15.06 13.22
C GLY A 181 -0.72 -15.87 12.24
N ILE A 182 -0.09 -16.44 11.21
CA ILE A 182 -0.73 -17.34 10.23
C ILE A 182 -1.40 -18.53 10.93
N GLY A 183 -0.69 -19.19 11.85
CA GLY A 183 -1.26 -20.31 12.59
C GLY A 183 -2.45 -19.94 13.46
N ARG A 184 -2.44 -18.78 14.13
CA ARG A 184 -3.58 -18.28 14.91
C ARG A 184 -4.75 -17.89 14.01
N ARG A 185 -4.48 -17.17 12.91
CA ARG A 185 -5.47 -16.78 11.90
C ARG A 185 -6.17 -18.02 11.33
N ASN A 186 -5.41 -19.03 10.98
CA ASN A 186 -5.97 -20.26 10.43
C ASN A 186 -6.90 -20.97 11.42
N ARG A 187 -6.53 -21.07 12.70
CA ARG A 187 -7.42 -21.61 13.74
C ARG A 187 -8.70 -20.78 13.89
N ILE A 188 -8.64 -19.46 13.74
CA ILE A 188 -9.84 -18.59 13.73
C ILE A 188 -10.68 -18.88 12.49
N ASN A 189 -10.08 -18.97 11.31
CA ASN A 189 -10.78 -19.26 10.06
C ASN A 189 -11.51 -20.59 10.14
N LEU A 190 -10.84 -21.66 10.59
CA LEU A 190 -11.44 -22.98 10.79
C LEU A 190 -12.61 -22.96 11.79
N ALA A 191 -12.46 -22.23 12.90
CA ALA A 191 -13.53 -22.05 13.87
C ALA A 191 -14.73 -21.30 13.27
N LEU A 192 -14.49 -20.24 12.50
CA LEU A 192 -15.56 -19.47 11.84
C LEU A 192 -16.29 -20.31 10.80
N LEU A 193 -15.57 -21.11 9.99
CA LEU A 193 -16.19 -22.03 9.02
C LEU A 193 -17.09 -23.06 9.72
N ALA A 194 -16.66 -23.62 10.86
CA ALA A 194 -17.40 -24.64 11.58
C ALA A 194 -18.60 -24.06 12.38
N GLU A 195 -18.40 -22.93 13.04
CA GLU A 195 -19.38 -22.35 13.97
C GLU A 195 -20.36 -21.39 13.29
N HIS A 196 -20.00 -20.85 12.13
CA HIS A 196 -20.78 -19.85 11.38
C HIS A 196 -20.84 -20.19 9.88
N PRO A 197 -21.48 -21.30 9.50
CA PRO A 197 -21.63 -21.66 8.09
C PRO A 197 -22.37 -20.56 7.33
N ALA A 198 -21.90 -20.24 6.12
CA ALA A 198 -22.39 -19.13 5.32
C ALA A 198 -22.47 -19.48 3.82
N ASP A 199 -23.30 -18.76 3.07
CA ASP A 199 -23.34 -18.84 1.61
C ASP A 199 -22.10 -18.20 0.99
N LEU A 200 -21.59 -17.12 1.63
CA LEU A 200 -20.34 -16.45 1.28
C LEU A 200 -19.40 -16.41 2.49
N THR A 201 -18.22 -17.00 2.34
CA THR A 201 -17.12 -16.83 3.30
C THR A 201 -16.02 -16.01 2.65
N LEU A 202 -15.64 -14.89 3.27
CA LEU A 202 -14.59 -13.97 2.81
C LEU A 202 -13.51 -13.84 3.89
N LEU A 203 -12.32 -14.37 3.61
CA LEU A 203 -11.17 -14.42 4.52
C LEU A 203 -9.98 -13.69 3.92
N ALA A 204 -9.10 -13.12 4.76
CA ALA A 204 -7.85 -12.53 4.29
C ALA A 204 -6.64 -12.99 5.12
N PHE A 205 -5.52 -13.25 4.44
CA PHE A 205 -4.19 -13.43 5.02
C PHE A 205 -3.34 -12.19 4.72
N SER A 206 -3.06 -11.39 5.74
CA SER A 206 -2.30 -10.13 5.61
C SER A 206 -0.82 -10.27 5.98
N GLU A 207 -0.39 -11.45 6.42
CA GLU A 207 0.99 -11.70 6.84
C GLU A 207 1.97 -11.68 5.65
N ILE A 208 1.50 -12.07 4.45
CA ILE A 208 2.28 -11.98 3.20
C ILE A 208 2.62 -10.53 2.88
N HIS A 209 1.67 -9.62 3.01
CA HIS A 209 1.87 -8.19 2.80
C HIS A 209 3.01 -7.64 3.67
N ILE A 210 2.96 -7.94 4.98
CA ILE A 210 4.00 -7.47 5.91
C ILE A 210 5.35 -8.10 5.59
N ALA A 211 5.37 -9.40 5.28
CA ALA A 211 6.57 -10.11 4.88
C ALA A 211 7.17 -9.49 3.60
N GLY A 212 6.36 -9.21 2.60
CA GLY A 212 6.77 -8.55 1.36
C GLY A 212 7.53 -7.24 1.64
N HIS A 213 7.00 -6.38 2.48
CA HIS A 213 7.67 -5.11 2.83
C HIS A 213 9.04 -5.28 3.48
N HIS A 214 9.25 -6.34 4.29
CA HIS A 214 10.43 -6.43 5.14
C HIS A 214 11.43 -7.49 4.72
N PHE A 215 11.02 -8.52 3.97
CA PHE A 215 11.87 -9.67 3.64
C PHE A 215 12.22 -9.76 2.15
N TRP A 216 11.66 -8.90 1.29
CA TRP A 216 11.86 -8.99 -0.15
C TRP A 216 13.33 -9.12 -0.56
N HIS A 217 14.22 -8.32 0.04
CA HIS A 217 15.68 -8.34 -0.20
C HIS A 217 16.37 -9.63 0.22
N LEU A 218 15.74 -10.50 0.99
CA LEU A 218 16.32 -11.77 1.45
C LEU A 218 16.14 -12.89 0.43
N ASP A 219 15.10 -12.77 -0.41
CA ASP A 219 14.66 -13.81 -1.33
C ASP A 219 14.78 -13.40 -2.82
N ASP A 220 15.02 -12.11 -3.12
CA ASP A 220 15.18 -11.59 -4.47
C ASP A 220 16.66 -11.34 -4.81
N PRO A 221 17.29 -12.20 -5.65
CA PRO A 221 18.68 -12.04 -6.06
C PRO A 221 18.96 -10.74 -6.84
N GLY A 222 17.94 -10.15 -7.44
CA GLY A 222 18.03 -8.85 -8.16
C GLY A 222 17.97 -7.64 -7.25
N HIS A 223 17.58 -7.82 -5.99
CA HIS A 223 17.48 -6.72 -5.05
C HIS A 223 18.88 -6.23 -4.61
N PRO A 224 19.16 -4.90 -4.60
CA PRO A 224 20.48 -4.37 -4.24
C PRO A 224 20.95 -4.77 -2.84
N ALA A 225 20.02 -4.98 -1.91
CA ALA A 225 20.32 -5.42 -0.55
C ALA A 225 20.34 -6.95 -0.38
N PHE A 226 20.34 -7.72 -1.47
CA PHE A 226 20.35 -9.18 -1.39
C PHE A 226 21.60 -9.71 -0.70
N ARG A 227 21.41 -10.49 0.34
CA ARG A 227 22.50 -11.00 1.19
C ARG A 227 22.62 -12.52 1.04
N ARG A 228 23.23 -12.99 -0.05
CA ARG A 228 23.44 -14.42 -0.33
C ARG A 228 24.16 -15.19 0.79
N ASN A 229 24.96 -14.53 1.62
CA ASN A 229 25.88 -15.16 2.56
C ASN A 229 25.47 -15.03 4.05
N GLN A 230 24.19 -14.78 4.33
CA GLN A 230 23.69 -14.75 5.71
C GLN A 230 22.63 -15.83 5.95
N PRO A 231 23.05 -17.10 6.18
CA PRO A 231 22.19 -18.27 6.30
C PRO A 231 20.99 -18.13 7.25
N PRO A 232 21.09 -17.43 8.42
CA PRO A 232 19.95 -17.40 9.34
C PRO A 232 18.77 -16.53 8.87
N LEU A 233 18.91 -15.80 7.76
CA LEU A 233 17.87 -14.91 7.23
C LEU A 233 17.36 -15.31 5.83
N ALA A 234 17.93 -16.35 5.21
CA ALA A 234 17.48 -16.80 3.90
C ALA A 234 16.06 -17.38 3.96
N ASP A 235 15.34 -17.29 2.86
CA ASP A 235 14.02 -17.88 2.63
C ASP A 235 12.90 -17.38 3.56
N PHE A 236 13.05 -16.24 4.25
CA PHE A 236 12.03 -15.73 5.17
C PHE A 236 10.71 -15.43 4.46
N LEU A 237 10.75 -14.85 3.27
CA LEU A 237 9.54 -14.56 2.48
C LEU A 237 8.90 -15.87 2.03
N LEU A 238 9.69 -16.80 1.47
CA LEU A 238 9.22 -18.12 1.06
C LEU A 238 8.59 -18.92 2.22
N GLU A 239 9.14 -18.83 3.42
CA GLU A 239 8.58 -19.51 4.59
C GLU A 239 7.19 -19.00 4.96
N ILE A 240 6.93 -17.69 4.81
CA ILE A 240 5.60 -17.09 5.02
C ILE A 240 4.61 -17.61 3.97
N TYR A 241 5.02 -17.67 2.70
CA TYR A 241 4.19 -18.26 1.64
C TYR A 241 3.90 -19.73 1.90
N ARG A 242 4.91 -20.53 2.28
CA ARG A 242 4.72 -21.94 2.65
C ARG A 242 3.79 -22.15 3.84
N ALA A 243 3.88 -21.28 4.86
CA ALA A 243 2.98 -21.35 6.01
C ALA A 243 1.54 -21.01 5.61
N THR A 244 1.36 -20.04 4.73
CA THR A 244 0.04 -19.68 4.19
C THR A 244 -0.51 -20.78 3.28
N ASP A 245 0.34 -21.39 2.44
CA ASP A 245 -0.06 -22.52 1.59
C ASP A 245 -0.54 -23.73 2.41
N ARG A 246 0.13 -24.06 3.51
CA ARG A 246 -0.35 -25.10 4.44
C ARG A 246 -1.69 -24.73 5.07
N ALA A 247 -1.84 -23.48 5.51
CA ALA A 247 -3.10 -22.99 6.07
C ALA A 247 -4.25 -23.06 5.05
N LEU A 248 -3.98 -22.74 3.78
CA LEU A 248 -4.94 -22.95 2.68
C LEU A 248 -5.30 -24.43 2.53
N GLY A 249 -4.33 -25.33 2.58
CA GLY A 249 -4.59 -26.77 2.51
C GLY A 249 -5.58 -27.25 3.58
N GLU A 250 -5.37 -26.86 4.84
CA GLU A 250 -6.24 -27.19 5.97
C GLU A 250 -7.67 -26.59 5.82
N LEU A 251 -7.80 -25.38 5.25
CA LEU A 251 -9.09 -24.79 4.93
C LEU A 251 -9.81 -25.55 3.83
N LEU A 252 -9.11 -25.90 2.74
CA LEU A 252 -9.69 -26.64 1.62
C LEU A 252 -10.25 -28.00 2.01
N GLU A 253 -9.65 -28.70 2.98
CA GLU A 253 -10.16 -29.96 3.53
C GLU A 253 -11.49 -29.81 4.28
N ARG A 254 -11.86 -28.60 4.64
CA ARG A 254 -13.12 -28.28 5.36
C ARG A 254 -14.22 -27.72 4.47
N LEU A 255 -13.90 -27.38 3.23
CA LEU A 255 -14.89 -26.88 2.30
C LEU A 255 -15.74 -28.04 1.74
N PRO A 256 -17.04 -27.82 1.50
CA PRO A 256 -17.86 -28.77 0.78
C PRO A 256 -17.29 -29.06 -0.62
N ALA A 257 -17.42 -30.30 -1.07
CA ALA A 257 -16.88 -30.74 -2.36
C ALA A 257 -17.51 -30.00 -3.56
N ASP A 258 -18.72 -29.48 -3.39
CA ASP A 258 -19.48 -28.70 -4.36
C ASP A 258 -19.39 -27.18 -4.14
N ALA A 259 -18.47 -26.72 -3.30
CA ALA A 259 -18.27 -25.28 -3.09
C ALA A 259 -17.41 -24.67 -4.19
N ASN A 260 -17.72 -23.43 -4.56
CA ASN A 260 -16.82 -22.59 -5.35
C ASN A 260 -15.73 -21.99 -4.46
N LEU A 261 -14.54 -21.88 -5.01
CA LEU A 261 -13.36 -21.29 -4.37
C LEU A 261 -12.81 -20.16 -5.24
N LEU A 262 -12.54 -19.02 -4.62
CA LEU A 262 -11.69 -17.97 -5.18
C LEU A 262 -10.47 -17.77 -4.27
N VAL A 263 -9.27 -17.78 -4.83
CA VAL A 263 -8.04 -17.32 -4.18
C VAL A 263 -7.53 -16.13 -4.96
N PHE A 264 -7.32 -14.99 -4.30
CA PHE A 264 -7.00 -13.75 -5.00
C PHE A 264 -6.11 -12.81 -4.20
N SER A 265 -5.49 -11.88 -4.91
CA SER A 265 -4.91 -10.66 -4.36
C SER A 265 -5.30 -9.47 -5.23
N PRO A 266 -5.77 -8.34 -4.66
CA PRO A 266 -6.14 -7.18 -5.47
C PRO A 266 -4.92 -6.45 -6.04
N GLU A 267 -3.74 -6.68 -5.51
CA GLU A 267 -2.45 -6.12 -5.92
C GLU A 267 -1.33 -7.14 -5.68
N GLY A 268 -0.16 -6.93 -6.22
CA GLY A 268 1.00 -7.78 -5.99
C GLY A 268 2.05 -7.15 -5.07
N GLY A 269 2.97 -7.98 -4.56
CA GLY A 269 4.22 -7.53 -3.97
C GLY A 269 5.29 -7.28 -5.04
N ALA A 270 6.29 -6.45 -4.72
CA ALA A 270 7.45 -6.19 -5.56
C ALA A 270 8.63 -5.68 -4.73
N ALA A 271 9.82 -5.64 -5.32
CA ALA A 271 10.92 -4.87 -4.75
C ALA A 271 10.54 -3.39 -4.65
N ASN A 272 11.07 -2.70 -3.64
CA ASN A 272 10.79 -1.28 -3.46
C ASN A 272 11.69 -0.43 -4.37
N TRP A 273 11.08 0.16 -5.39
CA TRP A 273 11.77 1.02 -6.36
C TRP A 273 11.36 2.48 -6.30
N CYS A 274 10.27 2.82 -5.66
CA CYS A 274 9.59 4.11 -5.84
C CYS A 274 9.47 4.96 -4.56
N ASP A 275 9.53 4.38 -3.38
CA ASP A 275 9.29 5.12 -2.12
C ASP A 275 10.24 6.31 -1.96
N LEU A 276 11.54 6.15 -2.23
CA LEU A 276 12.51 7.26 -2.12
C LEU A 276 12.24 8.37 -3.11
N ASN A 277 11.89 8.01 -4.34
CA ASN A 277 11.56 8.98 -5.38
C ASN A 277 10.37 9.85 -4.97
N SER A 278 9.31 9.22 -4.45
CA SER A 278 8.08 9.91 -4.04
C SER A 278 8.21 10.65 -2.71
N MET A 279 8.82 9.99 -1.71
CA MET A 279 8.82 10.52 -0.34
C MET A 279 9.97 11.50 -0.07
N ILE A 280 11.11 11.35 -0.74
CA ILE A 280 12.33 12.11 -0.44
C ILE A 280 12.75 13.01 -1.61
N PHE A 281 12.90 12.43 -2.80
CA PHE A 281 13.49 13.19 -3.91
C PHE A 281 12.49 14.17 -4.53
N LEU A 282 11.26 13.75 -4.78
CA LEU A 282 10.25 14.63 -5.37
C LEU A 282 9.97 15.88 -4.53
N PRO A 283 9.73 15.82 -3.21
CA PRO A 283 9.52 17.03 -2.41
C PRO A 283 10.73 17.97 -2.38
N GLU A 284 11.96 17.44 -2.34
CA GLU A 284 13.17 18.26 -2.41
C GLU A 284 13.35 18.90 -3.79
N LEU A 285 13.15 18.14 -4.86
CA LEU A 285 13.23 18.66 -6.22
C LEU A 285 12.19 19.74 -6.48
N MET A 286 10.96 19.56 -6.00
CA MET A 286 9.91 20.58 -6.03
C MET A 286 10.32 21.83 -5.24
N PHE A 287 10.97 21.67 -4.10
CA PHE A 287 11.49 22.79 -3.32
C PHE A 287 12.57 23.55 -4.11
N ARG A 288 13.58 22.87 -4.65
CA ARG A 288 14.67 23.49 -5.45
C ARG A 288 14.16 24.16 -6.72
N TRP A 289 13.16 23.57 -7.36
CA TRP A 289 12.53 24.17 -8.54
C TRP A 289 11.82 25.49 -8.22
N ASN A 290 11.15 25.58 -7.05
CA ASN A 290 10.52 26.82 -6.61
C ASN A 290 11.49 27.85 -6.04
N PHE A 291 12.62 27.42 -5.47
CA PHE A 291 13.62 28.26 -4.80
C PHE A 291 15.03 27.96 -5.34
N PRO A 292 15.38 28.44 -6.56
CA PRO A 292 16.67 28.15 -7.15
C PRO A 292 17.84 28.52 -6.23
N GLY A 293 18.82 27.62 -6.14
CA GLY A 293 19.99 27.80 -5.27
C GLY A 293 19.76 27.47 -3.79
N GLN A 294 18.56 27.08 -3.40
CA GLN A 294 18.26 26.63 -2.03
C GLN A 294 18.04 25.12 -1.99
N ALA A 295 18.41 24.50 -0.86
CA ALA A 295 18.21 23.09 -0.59
C ALA A 295 17.88 22.88 0.89
N LEU A 296 16.96 21.95 1.18
CA LEU A 296 16.64 21.51 2.54
C LEU A 296 17.20 20.12 2.82
N LEU A 297 17.30 19.28 1.81
CA LEU A 297 17.98 17.99 1.90
C LEU A 297 19.47 18.21 1.72
N ALA A 298 20.22 18.17 2.84
CA ALA A 298 21.67 18.30 2.85
C ALA A 298 22.34 16.93 2.64
N GLY A 299 23.66 16.93 2.34
CA GLY A 299 24.48 15.71 2.34
C GLY A 299 24.48 14.93 1.03
N SER A 300 24.07 15.54 -0.09
CA SER A 300 24.32 14.93 -1.40
C SER A 300 25.83 14.88 -1.69
N VAL A 301 26.29 13.69 -2.09
CA VAL A 301 27.69 13.51 -2.53
C VAL A 301 27.90 14.28 -3.83
N GLN A 302 28.75 15.28 -3.78
CA GLN A 302 29.11 16.12 -4.93
C GLN A 302 30.33 15.58 -5.71
N ASN A 303 30.98 14.53 -5.19
CA ASN A 303 32.16 13.94 -5.78
C ASN A 303 31.83 13.12 -7.02
N ASP A 304 32.77 13.01 -7.96
CA ASP A 304 32.63 12.17 -9.16
C ASP A 304 32.63 10.67 -8.82
N GLU A 305 33.29 10.28 -7.73
CA GLU A 305 33.27 8.91 -7.21
C GLU A 305 32.01 8.68 -6.37
N LEU A 306 31.01 8.04 -6.97
CA LEU A 306 29.73 7.76 -6.31
C LEU A 306 29.84 6.53 -5.41
N PRO A 307 29.33 6.58 -4.17
CA PRO A 307 29.31 5.42 -3.28
C PRO A 307 28.48 4.29 -3.88
N SER A 308 28.78 3.06 -3.47
CA SER A 308 27.95 1.90 -3.84
C SER A 308 26.52 2.07 -3.36
N LEU A 309 25.57 1.47 -4.09
CA LEU A 309 24.18 1.46 -3.71
C LEU A 309 24.03 0.88 -2.29
N ILE A 310 23.35 1.59 -1.43
CA ILE A 310 23.02 1.25 -0.04
C ILE A 310 24.17 1.43 0.96
N SER A 311 24.15 2.56 1.63
CA SER A 311 24.81 2.73 2.93
C SER A 311 23.86 2.35 4.07
N GLN A 312 24.33 1.56 5.04
CA GLN A 312 23.57 1.29 6.25
C GLN A 312 23.57 2.53 7.15
N PRO A 313 22.40 3.09 7.51
CA PRO A 313 22.36 4.24 8.39
C PRO A 313 22.64 3.84 9.84
N ARG A 314 23.12 4.82 10.62
CA ARG A 314 23.44 4.65 12.04
C ARG A 314 22.22 4.58 12.97
N PHE A 315 21.00 4.74 12.45
CA PHE A 315 19.76 4.83 13.23
C PHE A 315 18.88 3.60 13.01
N ASN A 316 18.15 3.18 14.05
CA ASN A 316 17.22 2.05 14.02
C ASN A 316 15.80 2.43 13.55
N ASP A 317 15.60 3.69 13.16
CA ASP A 317 14.35 4.21 12.60
C ASP A 317 14.68 4.98 11.33
N TRP A 318 13.98 4.66 10.23
CA TRP A 318 14.27 5.25 8.93
C TRP A 318 13.99 6.76 8.89
N VAL A 319 12.87 7.19 9.47
CA VAL A 319 12.48 8.62 9.46
C VAL A 319 13.52 9.45 10.22
N GLN A 320 14.02 8.93 11.36
CA GLN A 320 15.10 9.56 12.10
C GLN A 320 16.42 9.57 11.31
N ALA A 321 16.74 8.46 10.63
CA ALA A 321 17.94 8.38 9.81
C ALA A 321 17.95 9.45 8.71
N VAL A 322 16.82 9.65 8.04
CA VAL A 322 16.69 10.67 6.98
C VAL A 322 16.68 12.07 7.59
N TRP A 323 15.91 12.30 8.65
CA TRP A 323 15.83 13.62 9.29
C TRP A 323 17.18 14.09 9.83
N HIS A 324 17.87 13.25 10.58
CA HIS A 324 19.16 13.63 11.22
C HIS A 324 20.35 13.56 10.27
N GLY A 325 20.32 12.65 9.30
CA GLY A 325 21.43 12.45 8.38
C GLY A 325 21.43 13.36 7.17
N TYR A 326 20.26 13.80 6.73
CA TYR A 326 20.11 14.45 5.43
C TYR A 326 19.33 15.76 5.48
N PHE A 327 18.38 15.92 6.39
CA PHE A 327 17.56 17.13 6.44
C PHE A 327 18.30 18.21 7.24
N ALA A 328 18.48 19.39 6.64
CA ALA A 328 19.03 20.52 7.36
C ALA A 328 18.04 20.90 8.47
N CYS A 329 18.38 20.58 9.73
CA CYS A 329 17.52 20.76 10.89
C CYS A 329 17.14 22.23 11.11
N LEU A 330 16.19 22.71 10.34
CA LEU A 330 15.52 23.97 10.61
C LEU A 330 14.28 23.66 11.45
N PRO A 331 14.21 24.15 12.69
CA PRO A 331 12.98 24.07 13.45
C PRO A 331 11.86 24.77 12.67
N PRO A 332 10.62 24.24 12.70
CA PRO A 332 9.50 24.89 12.04
C PRO A 332 9.39 26.35 12.47
N ASN A 333 9.30 27.28 11.52
CA ASN A 333 9.22 28.73 11.78
C ASN A 333 8.03 29.15 12.66
N TRP A 334 7.01 28.28 12.80
CA TRP A 334 5.84 28.51 13.65
C TRP A 334 6.06 28.17 15.13
N LEU A 335 7.18 27.48 15.49
CA LEU A 335 7.51 27.24 16.89
C LEU A 335 8.09 28.51 17.53
N PRO A 336 7.67 28.87 18.76
CA PRO A 336 8.31 29.93 19.52
C PRO A 336 9.83 29.71 19.62
N ARG A 337 10.62 30.79 19.58
CA ARG A 337 12.10 30.72 19.56
C ARG A 337 12.69 29.80 20.64
N LEU A 338 12.12 29.78 21.82
CA LEU A 338 12.55 28.92 22.92
C LEU A 338 12.35 27.43 22.59
N PHE A 339 11.22 27.08 21.96
CA PHE A 339 10.94 25.71 21.54
C PHE A 339 11.75 25.31 20.31
N GLN A 340 12.13 26.26 19.45
CA GLN A 340 13.03 26.01 18.33
C GLN A 340 14.41 25.58 18.83
N GLU A 341 14.92 26.23 19.88
CA GLU A 341 16.21 25.87 20.49
C GLU A 341 16.16 24.50 21.19
N LEU A 342 15.09 24.22 21.93
CA LEU A 342 14.86 22.91 22.55
C LEU A 342 14.68 21.80 21.49
N PHE A 343 13.97 22.08 20.41
CA PHE A 343 13.78 21.18 19.28
C PHE A 343 15.13 20.85 18.62
N ARG A 344 15.96 21.88 18.36
CA ARG A 344 17.29 21.73 17.76
C ARG A 344 18.22 20.91 18.66
N LYS A 345 18.22 21.15 19.98
CA LYS A 345 19.01 20.39 20.94
C LYS A 345 18.52 18.94 21.07
N ALA A 346 17.22 18.72 21.13
CA ALA A 346 16.63 17.39 21.20
C ALA A 346 16.85 16.60 19.89
N ALA A 347 16.76 17.27 18.73
CA ALA A 347 17.03 16.67 17.43
C ALA A 347 18.50 16.24 17.26
N ALA A 348 19.44 16.89 17.96
CA ALA A 348 20.86 16.52 17.97
C ALA A 348 21.18 15.29 18.84
N ILE A 349 20.24 14.81 19.67
CA ILE A 349 20.43 13.65 20.53
C ILE A 349 20.05 12.37 19.76
N PRO A 350 20.98 11.45 19.48
CA PRO A 350 20.65 10.19 18.82
C PRO A 350 19.57 9.41 19.57
N GLY A 351 18.50 9.02 18.87
CA GLY A 351 17.38 8.27 19.45
C GLY A 351 16.33 9.11 20.18
N CYS A 352 16.45 10.45 20.21
CA CYS A 352 15.44 11.32 20.79
C CYS A 352 14.26 11.50 19.83
N ASN A 353 13.12 10.90 20.16
CA ASN A 353 11.87 10.97 19.38
C ASN A 353 11.01 12.23 19.69
N PHE A 354 11.51 13.13 20.51
CA PHE A 354 10.76 14.28 20.99
C PHE A 354 10.17 15.15 19.86
N PRO A 355 10.92 15.50 18.80
CA PRO A 355 10.39 16.26 17.69
C PRO A 355 9.18 15.60 17.03
N PHE A 356 9.25 14.28 16.79
CA PHE A 356 8.18 13.51 16.17
C PHE A 356 6.97 13.32 17.10
N TYR A 357 7.18 13.22 18.41
CA TYR A 357 6.10 13.09 19.38
C TYR A 357 5.23 14.34 19.48
N VAL A 358 5.83 15.53 19.43
CA VAL A 358 5.12 16.80 19.44
C VAL A 358 4.31 16.96 18.15
N LEU A 359 4.91 16.64 17.01
CA LEU A 359 4.29 16.79 15.71
C LEU A 359 3.17 15.75 15.47
N ARG A 360 3.34 14.51 15.98
CA ARG A 360 2.30 13.46 15.93
C ARG A 360 1.05 13.82 16.73
N ARG A 361 1.17 14.57 17.82
CA ARG A 361 0.01 15.05 18.62
C ARG A 361 -0.84 16.06 17.87
N LEU A 362 -0.33 16.68 16.80
CA LEU A 362 -1.05 17.64 15.98
C LEU A 362 -1.88 16.97 14.86
N GLY A 363 -1.95 15.64 14.82
CA GLY A 363 -2.75 14.88 13.84
C GLY A 363 -2.22 14.91 12.41
N GLU A 364 -1.00 15.38 12.19
CA GLU A 364 -0.38 15.48 10.88
C GLU A 364 0.51 14.26 10.58
N LEU A 365 0.68 13.96 9.29
CA LEU A 365 1.48 12.82 8.79
C LEU A 365 3.00 13.11 8.86
N GLN A 366 3.52 13.35 10.06
CA GLN A 366 4.92 13.75 10.25
C GLN A 366 5.96 12.68 9.86
N TRP A 367 5.54 11.43 9.74
CA TRP A 367 6.37 10.35 9.23
C TRP A 367 6.52 10.36 7.70
N GLN A 368 5.75 11.21 7.02
CA GLN A 368 5.79 11.43 5.57
C GLN A 368 6.67 12.65 5.25
N PRO A 369 7.86 12.47 4.67
CA PRO A 369 8.81 13.55 4.41
C PRO A 369 8.26 14.72 3.58
N PRO A 370 7.33 14.56 2.61
CA PRO A 370 6.73 15.70 1.94
C PRO A 370 6.13 16.74 2.88
N VAL A 371 5.58 16.31 4.04
CA VAL A 371 5.01 17.22 5.04
C VAL A 371 6.05 18.11 5.71
N TRP A 372 7.33 17.74 5.69
CA TRP A 372 8.41 18.57 6.23
C TRP A 372 8.60 19.87 5.44
N TYR A 373 8.17 19.89 4.17
CA TYR A 373 8.19 21.07 3.28
C TYR A 373 6.95 21.96 3.42
N ARG A 374 5.95 21.57 4.20
CA ARG A 374 4.70 22.30 4.39
C ARG A 374 4.87 23.80 4.71
N PRO A 375 5.84 24.25 5.53
CA PRO A 375 6.03 25.68 5.81
C PRO A 375 6.32 26.54 4.57
N TRP A 376 6.74 25.93 3.46
CA TRP A 376 7.03 26.59 2.19
C TRP A 376 5.90 26.44 1.16
N TRP A 377 4.98 25.46 1.31
CA TRP A 377 3.91 25.21 0.35
C TRP A 377 3.13 26.48 -0.08
N PRO A 378 2.74 27.43 0.82
CA PRO A 378 2.06 28.64 0.41
C PRO A 378 2.85 29.53 -0.57
N ARG A 379 4.17 29.41 -0.59
CA ARG A 379 5.07 30.19 -1.45
C ARG A 379 5.60 29.41 -2.66
N MET A 380 5.21 28.16 -2.81
CA MET A 380 5.60 27.30 -3.92
C MET A 380 4.52 27.35 -5.00
N LYS A 381 4.91 27.42 -6.28
CA LYS A 381 3.98 27.27 -7.42
C LYS A 381 3.37 25.87 -7.46
N ALA A 382 4.12 24.87 -7.06
CA ALA A 382 3.66 23.49 -6.93
C ALA A 382 4.48 22.76 -5.86
N PHE A 383 3.88 21.76 -5.22
CA PHE A 383 4.50 21.00 -4.13
C PHE A 383 4.10 19.52 -4.16
N ALA A 384 4.99 18.68 -3.64
CA ALA A 384 4.71 17.25 -3.52
C ALA A 384 3.79 16.95 -2.34
N LEU A 385 2.81 16.06 -2.57
CA LEU A 385 1.92 15.52 -1.54
C LEU A 385 2.48 14.20 -0.98
N PRO A 386 2.08 13.83 0.26
CA PRO A 386 2.36 12.49 0.79
C PRO A 386 1.83 11.38 -0.09
N SER A 387 2.61 10.29 -0.22
CA SER A 387 2.26 9.13 -1.03
C SER A 387 2.96 7.87 -0.52
N TYR A 388 2.56 6.70 -1.05
CA TYR A 388 3.21 5.43 -0.74
C TYR A 388 4.06 4.89 -1.90
N GLY A 389 3.75 5.22 -3.11
CA GLY A 389 4.43 4.65 -4.26
C GLY A 389 4.63 5.65 -5.40
N ASP A 390 3.55 6.07 -6.02
CA ASP A 390 3.60 7.06 -7.11
C ASP A 390 3.86 8.47 -6.54
N GLY A 391 4.47 9.36 -7.33
CA GLY A 391 4.68 10.76 -6.92
C GLY A 391 3.43 11.59 -7.15
N TYR A 392 3.04 12.42 -6.19
CA TYR A 392 1.86 13.29 -6.30
C TYR A 392 2.27 14.74 -6.19
N ILE A 393 1.90 15.55 -7.19
CA ILE A 393 2.20 16.98 -7.22
C ILE A 393 0.90 17.78 -7.28
N ARG A 394 0.81 18.79 -6.42
CA ARG A 394 -0.29 19.74 -6.38
C ARG A 394 0.18 21.11 -6.85
N ILE A 395 -0.57 21.70 -7.78
CA ILE A 395 -0.35 23.08 -8.21
C ILE A 395 -1.02 24.01 -7.19
N ASN A 396 -0.30 25.03 -6.73
CA ASN A 396 -0.80 26.03 -5.78
C ASN A 396 -1.65 27.09 -6.51
N LEU A 397 -2.87 26.68 -6.88
CA LEU A 397 -3.72 27.41 -7.82
C LEU A 397 -4.53 28.50 -7.09
N ARG A 398 -4.51 29.72 -7.64
CA ARG A 398 -5.32 30.84 -7.17
C ARG A 398 -6.81 30.52 -7.26
N GLY A 399 -7.56 30.81 -6.20
CA GLY A 399 -8.99 30.49 -6.10
C GLY A 399 -9.32 29.08 -5.65
N ARG A 400 -8.33 28.18 -5.59
CA ARG A 400 -8.46 26.81 -5.05
C ARG A 400 -7.74 26.64 -3.72
N GLU A 401 -6.49 27.07 -3.63
CA GLU A 401 -5.74 27.13 -2.37
C GLU A 401 -5.87 28.53 -1.73
N PRO A 402 -5.87 28.62 -0.37
CA PRO A 402 -6.02 29.90 0.33
C PRO A 402 -4.98 30.96 -0.04
N GLU A 403 -3.75 30.53 -0.24
CA GLU A 403 -2.62 31.37 -0.64
C GLU A 403 -2.11 30.96 -2.04
N GLY A 404 -3.03 30.57 -2.93
CA GLY A 404 -2.70 30.16 -4.30
C GLY A 404 -2.00 31.28 -5.07
N ILE A 405 -0.86 30.96 -5.70
CA ILE A 405 -0.01 31.94 -6.42
C ILE A 405 0.00 31.73 -7.93
N VAL A 406 -0.36 30.53 -8.41
CA VAL A 406 -0.46 30.23 -9.85
C VAL A 406 -1.81 30.71 -10.37
N ASP A 407 -1.81 31.57 -11.38
CA ASP A 407 -3.04 31.98 -12.05
C ASP A 407 -3.61 30.80 -12.85
N PRO A 408 -4.95 30.63 -12.94
CA PRO A 408 -5.56 29.59 -13.78
C PRO A 408 -5.07 29.58 -15.24
N SER A 409 -4.72 30.75 -15.80
CA SER A 409 -4.15 30.87 -17.14
C SER A 409 -2.72 30.33 -17.28
N GLU A 410 -1.95 30.28 -16.17
CA GLU A 410 -0.58 29.76 -16.12
C GLU A 410 -0.52 28.26 -15.79
N TYR A 411 -1.68 27.63 -15.46
CA TYR A 411 -1.74 26.24 -14.98
C TYR A 411 -1.05 25.25 -15.95
N GLU A 412 -1.35 25.33 -17.24
CA GLU A 412 -0.77 24.46 -18.25
C GLU A 412 0.74 24.65 -18.41
N GLU A 413 1.21 25.90 -18.40
CA GLU A 413 2.64 26.22 -18.50
C GLU A 413 3.40 25.63 -17.29
N VAL A 414 2.85 25.74 -16.09
CA VAL A 414 3.45 25.19 -14.87
C VAL A 414 3.50 23.66 -14.93
N CYS A 415 2.41 23.01 -15.38
CA CYS A 415 2.38 21.54 -15.55
C CYS A 415 3.42 21.06 -16.56
N LEU A 416 3.51 21.71 -17.72
CA LEU A 416 4.50 21.39 -18.77
C LEU A 416 5.92 21.63 -18.28
N GLY A 417 6.16 22.73 -17.57
CA GLY A 417 7.47 23.02 -16.99
C GLY A 417 7.93 21.97 -15.99
N ILE A 418 7.02 21.46 -15.15
CA ILE A 418 7.30 20.38 -14.19
C ILE A 418 7.59 19.07 -14.94
N ASP A 419 6.76 18.69 -15.89
CA ASP A 419 6.96 17.48 -16.68
C ASP A 419 8.32 17.51 -17.40
N ALA A 420 8.68 18.64 -18.01
CA ALA A 420 9.93 18.79 -18.74
C ALA A 420 11.19 18.51 -17.90
N TRP A 421 11.27 18.94 -16.63
CA TRP A 421 12.42 18.61 -15.80
C TRP A 421 12.30 17.19 -15.19
N LEU A 422 11.12 16.69 -14.90
CA LEU A 422 10.91 15.30 -14.46
C LEU A 422 11.42 14.30 -15.50
N GLN A 423 11.16 14.55 -16.79
CA GLN A 423 11.66 13.71 -17.89
C GLN A 423 13.21 13.71 -18.00
N ARG A 424 13.90 14.72 -17.45
CA ARG A 424 15.36 14.78 -17.39
C ARG A 424 15.97 14.15 -16.14
N LEU A 425 15.14 13.73 -15.16
CA LEU A 425 15.60 13.14 -13.92
C LEU A 425 16.24 11.76 -14.16
N ARG A 426 17.45 11.57 -13.65
CA ARG A 426 18.28 10.38 -13.89
C ARG A 426 18.86 9.81 -12.59
N ASP A 427 19.13 8.52 -12.60
CA ASP A 427 20.05 7.90 -11.65
C ASP A 427 21.48 8.31 -12.05
N PRO A 428 22.26 9.00 -11.18
CA PRO A 428 23.60 9.48 -11.53
C PRO A 428 24.62 8.37 -11.78
N ARG A 429 24.39 7.13 -11.31
CA ARG A 429 25.31 6.00 -11.53
C ARG A 429 25.12 5.36 -12.91
N THR A 430 23.89 5.24 -13.35
CA THR A 430 23.53 4.49 -14.54
C THR A 430 23.11 5.37 -15.72
N ASN A 431 22.87 6.65 -15.46
CA ASN A 431 22.27 7.63 -16.37
C ASN A 431 20.88 7.20 -16.92
N ARG A 432 20.23 6.22 -16.28
CA ARG A 432 18.88 5.77 -16.67
C ARG A 432 17.83 6.77 -16.17
N PRO A 433 16.74 6.98 -16.92
CA PRO A 433 15.62 7.81 -16.46
C PRO A 433 14.99 7.20 -15.21
N LEU A 434 14.55 8.05 -14.27
CA LEU A 434 13.83 7.64 -13.08
C LEU A 434 12.31 7.71 -13.27
N VAL A 435 11.83 8.56 -14.17
CA VAL A 435 10.40 8.72 -14.46
C VAL A 435 10.00 7.82 -15.62
N TYR A 436 8.93 7.06 -15.44
CA TYR A 436 8.28 6.29 -16.48
C TYR A 436 7.29 7.16 -17.27
N GLU A 437 6.38 7.83 -16.53
CA GLU A 437 5.32 8.64 -17.11
C GLU A 437 4.87 9.72 -16.12
N VAL A 438 4.44 10.87 -16.63
CA VAL A 438 3.74 11.91 -15.85
C VAL A 438 2.33 12.05 -16.38
N ILE A 439 1.33 11.81 -15.53
CA ILE A 439 -0.08 11.84 -15.91
C ILE A 439 -0.72 13.10 -15.33
N ARG A 440 -1.33 13.91 -16.19
CA ARG A 440 -2.13 15.07 -15.81
C ARG A 440 -3.54 14.63 -15.45
N THR A 441 -3.91 14.71 -14.17
CA THR A 441 -5.13 14.09 -13.66
C THR A 441 -6.40 14.69 -14.26
N ARG A 442 -6.43 16.01 -14.48
CA ARG A 442 -7.60 16.71 -15.04
C ARG A 442 -7.87 16.35 -16.49
N GLU A 443 -6.85 16.10 -17.30
CA GLU A 443 -6.99 15.65 -18.66
C GLU A 443 -7.40 14.17 -18.74
N HIS A 444 -6.80 13.35 -17.88
CA HIS A 444 -7.03 11.91 -17.87
C HIS A 444 -8.46 11.55 -17.44
N LEU A 445 -8.97 12.21 -16.40
CA LEU A 445 -10.26 11.85 -15.78
C LEU A 445 -11.49 12.39 -16.52
N LYS A 446 -11.34 13.41 -17.35
CA LYS A 446 -12.44 14.03 -18.10
C LYS A 446 -13.67 14.40 -17.24
N THR A 447 -13.49 14.55 -15.92
CA THR A 447 -14.55 14.95 -15.00
C THR A 447 -14.35 16.38 -14.53
N THR A 448 -15.44 17.10 -14.36
CA THR A 448 -15.46 18.44 -13.75
C THR A 448 -15.96 18.42 -12.31
N GLU A 449 -16.42 17.27 -11.83
CA GLU A 449 -16.90 17.10 -10.46
C GLU A 449 -15.69 17.14 -9.48
N ALA A 450 -15.53 18.25 -8.78
CA ALA A 450 -14.36 18.51 -7.92
C ALA A 450 -14.17 17.46 -6.81
N ASP A 451 -15.25 16.88 -6.31
CA ASP A 451 -15.24 15.84 -5.26
C ASP A 451 -14.80 14.46 -5.77
N ARG A 452 -14.78 14.26 -7.09
CA ARG A 452 -14.27 13.04 -7.74
C ARG A 452 -12.85 13.16 -8.24
N LEU A 453 -12.27 14.36 -8.23
CA LEU A 453 -10.87 14.58 -8.60
C LEU A 453 -9.94 14.19 -7.44
N PRO A 454 -8.74 13.65 -7.74
CA PRO A 454 -7.71 13.46 -6.72
C PRO A 454 -7.14 14.80 -6.24
N ASP A 455 -6.48 14.76 -5.09
CA ASP A 455 -5.78 15.94 -4.56
C ASP A 455 -4.60 16.37 -5.44
N ALA A 456 -3.94 15.43 -6.15
CA ALA A 456 -2.84 15.73 -7.06
C ALA A 456 -3.31 16.22 -8.44
N ASP A 457 -2.62 17.21 -8.97
CA ASP A 457 -2.76 17.67 -10.36
C ASP A 457 -1.90 16.83 -11.34
N LEU A 458 -0.72 16.38 -10.86
CA LEU A 458 0.17 15.49 -11.62
C LEU A 458 0.47 14.23 -10.80
N VAL A 459 0.44 13.08 -11.47
CA VAL A 459 0.87 11.79 -10.92
C VAL A 459 2.13 11.35 -11.65
N VAL A 460 3.21 11.12 -10.91
CA VAL A 460 4.51 10.70 -11.45
C VAL A 460 4.67 9.20 -11.24
N LEU A 461 4.71 8.44 -12.31
CA LEU A 461 4.99 7.02 -12.30
C LEU A 461 6.49 6.79 -12.45
N TRP A 462 7.08 6.00 -11.55
CA TRP A 462 8.51 5.77 -11.53
C TRP A 462 8.92 4.53 -12.33
N GLN A 463 10.13 4.57 -12.88
CA GLN A 463 10.77 3.38 -13.46
C GLN A 463 11.02 2.32 -12.39
N ARG A 464 10.86 1.05 -12.75
CA ARG A 464 11.15 -0.09 -11.87
C ARG A 464 12.65 -0.39 -11.85
N GLN A 465 13.39 0.44 -11.14
CA GLN A 465 14.82 0.26 -10.94
C GLN A 465 15.23 0.73 -9.54
N ALA A 466 16.20 0.03 -8.95
CA ALA A 466 16.73 0.43 -7.66
C ALA A 466 17.57 1.71 -7.82
N ASN A 467 17.20 2.72 -7.04
CA ASN A 467 17.99 3.94 -6.92
C ASN A 467 17.90 4.49 -5.49
N ASP A 468 19.01 4.95 -4.97
CA ASP A 468 19.10 5.69 -3.70
C ASP A 468 19.62 7.12 -3.94
N MET A 469 19.76 7.51 -5.18
CA MET A 469 20.16 8.82 -5.66
C MET A 469 19.30 9.27 -6.83
N ALA A 470 19.20 10.58 -7.01
CA ALA A 470 18.55 11.20 -8.16
C ALA A 470 19.33 12.45 -8.58
N GLU A 471 19.38 12.75 -9.88
CA GLU A 471 20.06 13.93 -10.42
C GLU A 471 19.26 14.56 -11.57
N GLU A 472 19.13 15.87 -11.51
CA GLU A 472 18.71 16.72 -12.61
C GLU A 472 19.71 17.89 -12.73
N LYS A 473 20.15 18.22 -13.94
CA LYS A 473 21.27 19.15 -14.18
C LYS A 473 21.09 20.53 -13.56
N THR A 474 19.86 21.04 -13.51
CA THR A 474 19.56 22.38 -12.97
C THR A 474 19.17 22.35 -11.49
N LEU A 475 18.63 21.23 -11.02
CA LEU A 475 18.19 21.06 -9.63
C LEU A 475 19.24 20.38 -8.75
N GLY A 476 20.28 19.78 -9.40
CA GLY A 476 21.40 19.15 -8.73
C GLY A 476 21.13 17.70 -8.31
N ARG A 477 22.12 17.14 -7.62
CA ARG A 477 22.14 15.75 -7.17
C ARG A 477 21.57 15.61 -5.77
N LEU A 478 20.87 14.48 -5.53
CA LEU A 478 20.30 14.07 -4.26
C LEU A 478 20.79 12.68 -3.88
N GLY A 479 20.95 12.44 -2.59
CA GLY A 479 21.35 11.15 -2.04
C GLY A 479 22.87 10.93 -1.93
N PRO A 480 23.32 9.71 -1.56
CA PRO A 480 22.49 8.51 -1.35
C PRO A 480 21.62 8.57 -0.10
N VAL A 481 20.39 8.05 -0.17
CA VAL A 481 19.46 7.94 0.96
C VAL A 481 19.08 6.47 1.17
N PRO A 482 19.06 5.96 2.41
CA PRO A 482 18.71 4.56 2.66
C PRO A 482 17.25 4.27 2.33
N PHE A 483 16.96 3.09 1.79
CA PHE A 483 15.60 2.64 1.55
C PHE A 483 14.80 2.52 2.85
N TRP A 484 13.52 2.85 2.80
CA TRP A 484 12.62 2.68 3.94
C TRP A 484 12.30 1.21 4.20
N LYS A 485 11.76 0.52 3.20
CA LYS A 485 11.40 -0.90 3.20
C LYS A 485 12.06 -1.56 1.99
N SER A 486 12.34 -2.86 2.10
CA SER A 486 12.96 -3.58 0.98
C SER A 486 11.95 -3.99 -0.09
N GLY A 487 10.69 -4.17 0.28
CA GLY A 487 9.60 -4.45 -0.65
C GLY A 487 8.50 -3.41 -0.61
N SER A 488 7.75 -3.33 -1.69
CA SER A 488 6.62 -2.45 -1.93
C SER A 488 5.56 -3.19 -2.75
N HIS A 489 4.65 -2.47 -3.38
CA HIS A 489 3.54 -3.02 -4.14
C HIS A 489 3.75 -2.91 -5.64
N GLN A 490 3.05 -3.77 -6.38
CA GLN A 490 2.80 -3.60 -7.80
C GLN A 490 1.30 -3.58 -8.09
N ALA A 491 0.92 -2.85 -9.14
CA ALA A 491 -0.48 -2.59 -9.48
C ALA A 491 -1.24 -3.80 -10.04
N THR A 492 -0.57 -4.93 -10.28
CA THR A 492 -1.20 -6.12 -10.86
C THR A 492 -1.43 -7.15 -9.77
N GLY A 493 -2.70 -7.48 -9.56
CA GLY A 493 -3.14 -8.58 -8.71
C GLY A 493 -3.42 -9.85 -9.50
N PHE A 494 -4.08 -10.82 -8.85
CA PHE A 494 -4.52 -12.06 -9.48
C PHE A 494 -5.79 -12.60 -8.86
N VAL A 495 -6.47 -13.50 -9.58
CA VAL A 495 -7.52 -14.37 -9.06
C VAL A 495 -7.39 -15.75 -9.67
N ILE A 496 -7.59 -16.77 -8.84
CA ILE A 496 -7.73 -18.17 -9.25
C ILE A 496 -9.12 -18.61 -8.79
N GLY A 497 -9.93 -19.11 -9.71
CA GLY A 497 -11.24 -19.66 -9.40
C GLY A 497 -11.30 -21.14 -9.69
N SER A 498 -11.94 -21.93 -8.83
CA SER A 498 -12.23 -23.35 -9.04
C SER A 498 -13.57 -23.72 -8.38
N GLY A 499 -14.25 -24.71 -8.92
CA GLY A 499 -15.52 -25.19 -8.42
C GLY A 499 -16.54 -25.46 -9.52
N PRO A 500 -17.74 -25.96 -9.16
CA PRO A 500 -18.72 -26.44 -10.14
C PRO A 500 -19.28 -25.33 -11.07
N ASP A 501 -19.36 -24.08 -10.58
CA ASP A 501 -19.92 -22.97 -11.34
C ASP A 501 -18.82 -22.15 -12.06
N ILE A 502 -17.55 -22.59 -12.00
CA ILE A 502 -16.42 -21.89 -12.61
C ILE A 502 -15.86 -22.71 -13.76
N PRO A 503 -15.95 -22.24 -15.00
CA PRO A 503 -15.45 -22.99 -16.16
C PRO A 503 -13.94 -23.15 -16.08
N ARG A 504 -13.46 -24.39 -16.27
CA ARG A 504 -12.03 -24.68 -16.34
C ARG A 504 -11.46 -24.22 -17.67
N ARG A 505 -10.47 -23.34 -17.62
CA ARG A 505 -9.75 -22.82 -18.80
C ARG A 505 -8.25 -23.07 -18.63
N THR A 506 -7.57 -23.45 -19.70
CA THR A 506 -6.13 -23.71 -19.70
C THR A 506 -5.29 -22.46 -19.89
N ALA A 507 -5.87 -21.38 -20.40
CA ALA A 507 -5.18 -20.11 -20.64
C ALA A 507 -5.54 -19.09 -19.55
N SER A 508 -4.50 -18.40 -19.02
CA SER A 508 -4.69 -17.25 -18.15
C SER A 508 -5.29 -16.07 -18.93
N GLY A 509 -6.25 -15.40 -18.31
CA GLY A 509 -6.87 -14.20 -18.86
C GLY A 509 -6.40 -12.92 -18.14
N GLN A 510 -6.91 -11.78 -18.60
CA GLN A 510 -6.77 -10.50 -17.94
C GLN A 510 -8.16 -9.97 -17.55
N ALA A 511 -8.28 -9.48 -16.32
CA ALA A 511 -9.48 -8.86 -15.77
C ALA A 511 -9.08 -7.60 -14.99
N ARG A 512 -10.06 -6.89 -14.46
CA ARG A 512 -9.83 -5.71 -13.62
C ARG A 512 -10.16 -6.05 -12.16
N VAL A 513 -9.53 -5.36 -11.22
CA VAL A 513 -9.81 -5.57 -9.79
C VAL A 513 -11.29 -5.36 -9.43
N ILE A 514 -11.97 -4.43 -10.11
CA ILE A 514 -13.40 -4.15 -9.91
C ILE A 514 -14.33 -5.25 -10.42
N ASP A 515 -13.83 -6.18 -11.24
CA ASP A 515 -14.61 -7.28 -11.81
C ASP A 515 -14.84 -8.41 -10.78
N LEU A 516 -14.09 -8.41 -9.65
CA LEU A 516 -14.25 -9.41 -8.59
C LEU A 516 -15.59 -9.27 -7.83
N ALA A 517 -16.03 -8.05 -7.54
CA ALA A 517 -17.31 -7.84 -6.85
C ALA A 517 -18.51 -8.43 -7.65
N PRO A 518 -18.73 -8.06 -8.92
CA PRO A 518 -19.79 -8.67 -9.72
C PRO A 518 -19.58 -10.17 -9.94
N THR A 519 -18.35 -10.65 -10.04
CA THR A 519 -18.05 -12.09 -10.15
C THR A 519 -18.56 -12.87 -8.93
N ILE A 520 -18.27 -12.36 -7.73
CA ILE A 520 -18.71 -12.99 -6.47
C ILE A 520 -20.24 -13.00 -6.37
N LEU A 521 -20.90 -11.88 -6.73
CA LEU A 521 -22.36 -11.80 -6.75
C LEU A 521 -22.96 -12.79 -7.76
N ASP A 522 -22.41 -12.87 -8.96
CA ASP A 522 -22.90 -13.81 -9.98
C ASP A 522 -22.73 -15.27 -9.54
N LEU A 523 -21.60 -15.65 -8.95
CA LEU A 523 -21.38 -16.99 -8.39
C LEU A 523 -22.37 -17.34 -7.26
N LEU A 524 -22.88 -16.34 -6.54
CA LEU A 524 -23.94 -16.52 -5.54
C LEU A 524 -25.36 -16.53 -6.16
N GLY A 525 -25.49 -16.33 -7.45
CA GLY A 525 -26.78 -16.22 -8.16
C GLY A 525 -27.51 -14.91 -7.92
N ILE A 526 -26.77 -13.84 -7.62
CA ILE A 526 -27.28 -12.50 -7.40
C ILE A 526 -26.89 -11.65 -8.59
N ALA A 527 -27.89 -11.04 -9.27
CA ALA A 527 -27.62 -10.11 -10.36
C ALA A 527 -26.82 -8.91 -9.82
N PRO A 528 -25.65 -8.62 -10.39
CA PRO A 528 -24.87 -7.47 -9.96
C PRO A 528 -25.67 -6.17 -10.17
N PRO A 529 -25.79 -5.30 -9.15
CA PRO A 529 -26.49 -4.03 -9.32
C PRO A 529 -25.76 -3.12 -10.33
N GLY A 530 -26.53 -2.34 -11.09
CA GLY A 530 -26.00 -1.43 -12.12
C GLY A 530 -25.08 -0.30 -11.59
N THR A 531 -24.93 -0.19 -10.28
CA THR A 531 -23.98 0.72 -9.64
C THR A 531 -22.53 0.20 -9.67
N LEU A 532 -22.33 -1.10 -9.93
CA LEU A 532 -21.00 -1.67 -10.12
C LEU A 532 -20.52 -1.42 -11.54
N ALA A 533 -19.27 -1.02 -11.68
CA ALA A 533 -18.66 -0.76 -13.01
C ALA A 533 -17.91 -1.99 -13.55
N GLY A 534 -17.69 -3.00 -12.72
CA GLY A 534 -17.09 -4.27 -13.11
C GLY A 534 -18.06 -5.20 -13.82
N GLN A 535 -17.51 -6.27 -14.41
CA GLN A 535 -18.25 -7.35 -15.08
C GLN A 535 -17.80 -8.71 -14.53
N PRO A 536 -18.68 -9.74 -14.47
CA PRO A 536 -18.27 -11.07 -14.06
C PRO A 536 -17.15 -11.65 -14.95
N ILE A 537 -16.14 -12.27 -14.31
CA ILE A 537 -14.93 -12.77 -15.00
C ILE A 537 -15.17 -14.14 -15.68
N PHE A 538 -16.01 -15.00 -15.08
CA PHE A 538 -16.15 -16.41 -15.48
C PHE A 538 -17.34 -16.68 -16.41
N GLN A 539 -17.89 -15.69 -17.03
CA GLN A 539 -18.94 -15.84 -18.04
C GLN A 539 -18.41 -16.30 -19.39
#